data_f89d8abdb3425497110d43501ec88a6c
#
_entry.id   f89d8abdb3425497110d43501ec88a6c
#
_cell.length_a   1.000
_cell.length_b   1.000
_cell.length_c   1.000
_cell.angle_alpha   90.00
_cell.angle_beta   90.00
_cell.angle_gamma   90.00
#
_symmetry.space_group_name_H-M   'P 1'
#
loop_
_entity.id
_entity.type
_entity.pdbx_description
1 polymer ?
#
loop_
_entity_poly.entity_id
_entity_poly.type
_entity_poly.pdbx_seq_one_letter_code
_entity_poly.pdbx_strand_id
1 'polypeptide(L)'
;RSVYRRIRNYALRQFKDEGVLIEQRICGFNHLEVQIVSDRSGKNPVHFGTRNCSIQSTGLQKRIEVAPGFDSSSIEYDFDADKLLEDITRHSLALARKVGYDNVGTWEWIVTKDGSPFLMEVNTRIQVENGVSARISKVKGQGDVDIIAEQIRIGLGEPLGYTQEDITFEGVGIEYRLIAEDPDNRFTPWVGRIDAFGWPSHPWLKMHTHVPTDESYEIPTEFDPNLALAIIWGENLEQAKERGMQFLDELTLQGENQSGELKSNVNFLRANTGRILRF
;
A
#
# COMPACT_ATOMS: atom_id res chain seq x y z
N ARG A 1 34.35 -5.85 1.60
CA ARG A 1 35.25 -4.67 1.70
C ARG A 1 35.17 -3.73 0.50
N SER A 2 35.06 -4.23 -0.75
CA SER A 2 34.97 -3.39 -1.97
C SER A 2 33.65 -2.59 -2.03
N VAL A 3 32.52 -3.21 -1.71
CA VAL A 3 31.18 -2.56 -1.68
C VAL A 3 31.16 -1.44 -0.64
N TYR A 4 31.63 -1.69 0.57
CA TYR A 4 31.71 -0.69 1.63
C TYR A 4 32.49 0.56 1.19
N ARG A 5 33.70 0.36 0.62
CA ARG A 5 34.51 1.49 0.12
C ARG A 5 33.79 2.28 -0.98
N ARG A 6 33.09 1.60 -1.88
CA ARG A 6 32.33 2.24 -2.94
C ARG A 6 31.20 3.11 -2.39
N ILE A 7 30.41 2.57 -1.44
CA ILE A 7 29.29 3.29 -0.80
C ILE A 7 29.81 4.48 0.01
N ARG A 8 30.87 4.29 0.84
CA ARG A 8 31.50 5.37 1.60
C ARG A 8 32.00 6.50 0.69
N ASN A 9 32.68 6.18 -0.41
CA ASN A 9 33.16 7.18 -1.37
C ASN A 9 32.00 7.89 -2.07
N TYR A 10 30.91 7.19 -2.36
CA TYR A 10 29.69 7.78 -2.89
C TYR A 10 29.08 8.76 -1.90
N ALA A 11 28.88 8.35 -0.64
CA ALA A 11 28.34 9.19 0.43
C ALA A 11 29.18 10.47 0.61
N LEU A 12 30.50 10.34 0.67
CA LEU A 12 31.41 11.49 0.78
C LEU A 12 31.26 12.48 -0.39
N ARG A 13 31.11 11.98 -1.61
CA ARG A 13 30.94 12.83 -2.80
C ARG A 13 29.59 13.56 -2.81
N GLN A 14 28.51 12.84 -2.49
CA GLN A 14 27.14 13.36 -2.59
C GLN A 14 26.74 14.20 -1.38
N PHE A 15 27.06 13.71 -0.19
CA PHE A 15 26.54 14.29 1.07
C PHE A 15 27.63 14.98 1.90
N LYS A 16 28.91 14.95 1.44
CA LYS A 16 30.07 15.46 2.19
C LYS A 16 30.26 14.81 3.56
N ASP A 17 29.68 13.62 3.72
CA ASP A 17 29.80 12.76 4.89
C ASP A 17 30.15 11.34 4.43
N GLU A 18 31.06 10.68 5.14
CA GLU A 18 31.48 9.31 4.82
C GLU A 18 30.76 8.25 5.68
N GLY A 19 29.80 8.67 6.49
CA GLY A 19 29.00 7.78 7.34
C GLY A 19 28.26 6.74 6.51
N VAL A 20 28.27 5.48 6.96
CA VAL A 20 27.59 4.35 6.34
C VAL A 20 26.93 3.52 7.42
N LEU A 21 25.63 3.31 7.29
CA LEU A 21 24.89 2.37 8.10
C LEU A 21 25.08 0.95 7.54
N ILE A 22 25.27 -0.01 8.42
CA ILE A 22 25.39 -1.43 8.07
C ILE A 22 24.32 -2.19 8.83
N GLU A 23 23.41 -2.83 8.06
CA GLU A 23 22.31 -3.58 8.61
C GLU A 23 22.33 -5.03 8.11
N GLN A 24 21.69 -5.93 8.84
CA GLN A 24 21.47 -7.30 8.39
C GLN A 24 20.47 -7.28 7.22
N ARG A 25 20.83 -7.91 6.10
CA ARG A 25 19.90 -8.10 5.00
C ARG A 25 19.00 -9.29 5.29
N ILE A 26 17.70 -9.04 5.38
CA ILE A 26 16.66 -10.05 5.48
C ILE A 26 16.15 -10.36 4.07
N CYS A 27 15.98 -11.65 3.73
CA CYS A 27 15.50 -12.11 2.44
C CYS A 27 14.32 -13.06 2.64
N GLY A 28 13.39 -13.13 1.66
CA GLY A 28 12.24 -14.03 1.72
C GLY A 28 11.26 -13.63 2.83
N PHE A 29 10.76 -12.43 2.76
CA PHE A 29 9.88 -11.84 3.76
C PHE A 29 8.58 -11.32 3.12
N ASN A 30 7.55 -11.13 3.94
CA ASN A 30 6.43 -10.29 3.64
C ASN A 30 6.64 -8.88 4.20
N HIS A 31 6.29 -7.87 3.40
CA HIS A 31 6.29 -6.46 3.79
C HIS A 31 4.92 -6.10 4.34
N LEU A 32 4.85 -5.87 5.64
CA LEU A 32 3.62 -5.46 6.32
C LEU A 32 3.69 -4.01 6.75
N GLU A 33 2.53 -3.42 6.89
CA GLU A 33 2.36 -2.04 7.34
C GLU A 33 1.24 -1.93 8.36
N VAL A 34 1.40 -1.04 9.34
CA VAL A 34 0.35 -0.67 10.28
C VAL A 34 -0.03 0.79 10.05
N GLN A 35 -1.28 1.03 9.70
CA GLN A 35 -1.81 2.38 9.52
C GLN A 35 -2.11 3.00 10.88
N ILE A 36 -1.37 4.01 11.28
CA ILE A 36 -1.54 4.72 12.55
C ILE A 36 -2.16 6.10 12.30
N VAL A 37 -3.05 6.50 13.20
CA VAL A 37 -3.60 7.85 13.30
C VAL A 37 -3.58 8.26 14.78
N SER A 38 -3.14 9.48 15.07
CA SER A 38 -3.09 10.03 16.41
C SER A 38 -3.42 11.51 16.37
N ASP A 39 -4.19 11.98 17.34
CA ASP A 39 -4.38 13.43 17.50
C ASP A 39 -3.15 14.11 18.12
N ARG A 40 -3.15 15.44 18.14
CA ARG A 40 -2.04 16.26 18.66
C ARG A 40 -1.66 15.99 20.11
N SER A 41 -2.51 15.30 20.88
CA SER A 41 -2.17 14.92 22.25
C SER A 41 -1.08 13.85 22.30
N GLY A 42 -0.95 13.03 21.24
CA GLY A 42 -0.06 11.89 21.17
C GLY A 42 -0.39 10.76 22.17
N LYS A 43 -1.51 10.90 22.92
CA LYS A 43 -1.85 10.00 24.03
C LYS A 43 -2.72 8.83 23.60
N ASN A 44 -3.52 9.03 22.56
CA ASN A 44 -4.49 8.05 22.10
C ASN A 44 -4.31 7.70 20.61
N PRO A 45 -3.15 7.17 20.19
CA PRO A 45 -3.00 6.65 18.83
C PRO A 45 -3.89 5.43 18.64
N VAL A 46 -4.50 5.35 17.46
CA VAL A 46 -5.27 4.22 16.99
C VAL A 46 -4.65 3.64 15.72
N HIS A 47 -4.98 2.39 15.36
CA HIS A 47 -4.63 1.82 14.07
C HIS A 47 -5.86 1.51 13.23
N PHE A 48 -5.73 1.66 11.93
CA PHE A 48 -6.71 1.26 10.91
C PHE A 48 -6.25 -0.02 10.18
N GLY A 49 -5.87 -1.02 10.98
CA GLY A 49 -5.46 -2.33 10.50
C GLY A 49 -4.05 -2.38 9.93
N THR A 50 -3.80 -3.54 9.33
CA THR A 50 -2.53 -3.89 8.69
C THR A 50 -2.71 -4.03 7.20
N ARG A 51 -1.65 -3.77 6.44
CA ARG A 51 -1.56 -4.04 5.00
C ARG A 51 -0.40 -4.98 4.70
N ASN A 52 -0.56 -5.81 3.67
CA ASN A 52 0.53 -6.56 3.05
C ASN A 52 0.86 -5.92 1.69
N CYS A 53 2.09 -5.48 1.54
CA CYS A 53 2.60 -4.78 0.36
C CYS A 53 3.72 -5.57 -0.32
N SER A 54 3.67 -6.91 -0.27
CA SER A 54 4.76 -7.79 -0.74
C SER A 54 4.81 -7.94 -2.25
N ILE A 55 3.71 -7.69 -2.98
CA ILE A 55 3.69 -7.77 -4.44
C ILE A 55 4.19 -6.43 -5.01
N GLN A 56 5.45 -6.47 -5.44
CA GLN A 56 6.22 -5.30 -5.85
C GLN A 56 6.89 -5.52 -7.20
N SER A 57 7.27 -4.42 -7.87
CA SER A 57 8.13 -4.46 -9.04
C SER A 57 9.57 -4.84 -8.67
N THR A 58 10.42 -5.06 -9.68
CA THR A 58 11.87 -5.30 -9.49
C THR A 58 12.60 -4.16 -8.79
N GLY A 59 12.04 -2.94 -8.81
CA GLY A 59 12.51 -1.76 -8.08
C GLY A 59 11.93 -1.59 -6.68
N LEU A 60 11.28 -2.62 -6.11
CA LEU A 60 10.63 -2.61 -4.80
C LEU A 60 9.47 -1.60 -4.68
N GLN A 61 8.89 -1.19 -5.81
CA GLN A 61 7.69 -0.36 -5.81
C GLN A 61 6.44 -1.24 -5.72
N LYS A 62 5.56 -0.91 -4.80
CA LYS A 62 4.30 -1.62 -4.53
C LYS A 62 3.39 -1.61 -5.77
N ARG A 63 2.70 -2.74 -6.02
CA ARG A 63 1.77 -2.92 -7.15
C ARG A 63 0.42 -3.47 -6.72
N ILE A 64 0.40 -4.32 -5.68
CA ILE A 64 -0.81 -4.83 -5.06
C ILE A 64 -0.64 -4.72 -3.55
N GLU A 65 -1.57 -4.07 -2.90
CA GLU A 65 -1.67 -3.95 -1.46
C GLU A 65 -2.96 -4.60 -0.97
N VAL A 66 -2.88 -5.26 0.17
CA VAL A 66 -4.01 -6.02 0.73
C VAL A 66 -4.18 -5.73 2.21
N ALA A 67 -5.41 -5.56 2.66
CA ALA A 67 -5.78 -5.47 4.06
C ALA A 67 -6.88 -6.50 4.39
N PRO A 68 -6.74 -7.26 5.50
CA PRO A 68 -5.63 -7.27 6.47
C PRO A 68 -4.32 -7.84 5.88
N GLY A 69 -3.22 -7.64 6.60
CA GLY A 69 -1.88 -8.06 6.19
C GLY A 69 -1.65 -9.57 6.07
N PHE A 70 -2.43 -10.37 6.80
CA PHE A 70 -2.56 -11.82 6.67
C PHE A 70 -4.03 -12.20 6.88
N ASP A 71 -4.42 -13.38 6.39
CA ASP A 71 -5.77 -13.94 6.55
C ASP A 71 -5.66 -15.45 6.82
N SER A 72 -5.64 -15.82 8.10
CA SER A 72 -5.56 -17.19 8.59
C SER A 72 -6.81 -18.02 8.27
N SER A 73 -7.93 -17.37 7.96
CA SER A 73 -9.16 -18.05 7.56
C SER A 73 -9.10 -18.61 6.14
N SER A 74 -8.28 -18.02 5.29
CA SER A 74 -8.14 -18.39 3.87
C SER A 74 -6.79 -19.02 3.52
N ILE A 75 -5.75 -18.80 4.33
CA ILE A 75 -4.38 -19.27 4.07
C ILE A 75 -3.78 -19.87 5.34
N GLU A 76 -3.21 -21.08 5.21
CA GLU A 76 -2.41 -21.70 6.26
C GLU A 76 -0.99 -21.14 6.25
N TYR A 77 -0.51 -20.71 7.42
CA TYR A 77 0.84 -20.20 7.66
C TYR A 77 1.58 -21.12 8.64
N ASP A 78 2.92 -21.14 8.55
CA ASP A 78 3.78 -21.88 9.49
C ASP A 78 3.87 -21.22 10.89
N PHE A 79 3.12 -20.15 11.11
CA PHE A 79 3.06 -19.37 12.35
C PHE A 79 1.62 -18.89 12.62
N ASP A 80 1.37 -18.46 13.85
CA ASP A 80 0.08 -17.86 14.26
C ASP A 80 -0.03 -16.43 13.68
N ALA A 81 -0.67 -16.31 12.52
CA ALA A 81 -0.79 -15.05 11.80
C ALA A 81 -1.64 -14.01 12.54
N ASP A 82 -2.72 -14.43 13.21
CA ASP A 82 -3.61 -13.53 13.95
C ASP A 82 -2.88 -12.92 15.15
N LYS A 83 -2.18 -13.76 15.92
CA LYS A 83 -1.34 -13.30 17.03
C LYS A 83 -0.23 -12.38 16.56
N LEU A 84 0.39 -12.66 15.42
CA LEU A 84 1.42 -11.80 14.84
C LEU A 84 0.87 -10.42 14.48
N LEU A 85 -0.30 -10.35 13.82
CA LEU A 85 -0.93 -9.07 13.49
C LEU A 85 -1.31 -8.28 14.74
N GLU A 86 -1.81 -8.95 15.78
CA GLU A 86 -2.07 -8.34 17.09
C GLU A 86 -0.78 -7.78 17.71
N ASP A 87 0.31 -8.56 17.71
CA ASP A 87 1.58 -8.16 18.30
C ASP A 87 2.19 -6.95 17.58
N ILE A 88 2.24 -6.92 16.24
CA ILE A 88 2.80 -5.80 15.49
C ILE A 88 1.96 -4.52 15.62
N THR A 89 0.61 -4.64 15.66
CA THR A 89 -0.27 -3.47 15.89
C THR A 89 -0.10 -2.92 17.29
N ARG A 90 -0.06 -3.79 18.30
CA ARG A 90 0.19 -3.42 19.70
C ARG A 90 1.55 -2.74 19.88
N HIS A 91 2.61 -3.27 19.26
CA HIS A 91 3.94 -2.66 19.31
C HIS A 91 3.98 -1.31 18.59
N SER A 92 3.31 -1.19 17.43
CA SER A 92 3.22 0.07 16.68
C SER A 92 2.50 1.15 17.50
N LEU A 93 1.39 0.82 18.16
CA LEU A 93 0.68 1.74 19.07
C LEU A 93 1.53 2.12 20.29
N ALA A 94 2.26 1.17 20.86
CA ALA A 94 3.14 1.45 22.01
C ALA A 94 4.28 2.41 21.63
N LEU A 95 4.88 2.21 20.45
CA LEU A 95 5.90 3.11 19.91
C LEU A 95 5.32 4.50 19.65
N ALA A 96 4.14 4.58 18.98
CA ALA A 96 3.47 5.85 18.70
C ALA A 96 3.22 6.66 19.98
N ARG A 97 2.70 6.00 21.04
CA ARG A 97 2.51 6.64 22.35
C ARG A 97 3.81 7.11 22.97
N LYS A 98 4.86 6.27 22.91
CA LYS A 98 6.16 6.56 23.53
C LYS A 98 6.84 7.78 22.91
N VAL A 99 6.70 7.99 21.61
CA VAL A 99 7.29 9.13 20.90
C VAL A 99 6.34 10.35 20.86
N GLY A 100 5.10 10.23 21.37
CA GLY A 100 4.09 11.29 21.28
C GLY A 100 3.72 11.57 19.82
N TYR A 101 3.53 10.51 19.02
CA TYR A 101 3.26 10.63 17.59
C TYR A 101 1.99 11.45 17.34
N ASP A 102 2.06 12.37 16.38
CA ASP A 102 0.97 13.23 15.95
C ASP A 102 0.63 13.00 14.48
N ASN A 103 -0.68 12.99 14.17
CA ASN A 103 -1.23 12.90 12.83
C ASN A 103 -1.19 11.46 12.23
N VAL A 104 -1.14 11.35 10.90
CA VAL A 104 -1.22 10.09 10.15
C VAL A 104 0.16 9.59 9.81
N GLY A 105 0.41 8.31 10.01
CA GLY A 105 1.67 7.66 9.64
C GLY A 105 1.52 6.15 9.46
N THR A 106 2.59 5.53 8.98
CA THR A 106 2.63 4.10 8.73
C THR A 106 3.89 3.51 9.31
N TRP A 107 3.75 2.44 10.09
CA TRP A 107 4.83 1.62 10.64
C TRP A 107 5.07 0.44 9.71
N GLU A 108 6.22 0.40 9.06
CA GLU A 108 6.59 -0.66 8.13
C GLU A 108 7.36 -1.77 8.82
N TRP A 109 6.96 -3.01 8.55
CA TRP A 109 7.48 -4.22 9.15
C TRP A 109 7.90 -5.23 8.11
N ILE A 110 8.98 -5.95 8.38
CA ILE A 110 9.38 -7.14 7.65
C ILE A 110 8.96 -8.35 8.49
N VAL A 111 8.25 -9.30 7.88
CA VAL A 111 7.89 -10.58 8.51
C VAL A 111 8.50 -11.71 7.71
N THR A 112 9.38 -12.47 8.34
CA THR A 112 10.04 -13.64 7.73
C THR A 112 9.11 -14.85 7.68
N LYS A 113 9.47 -15.89 6.94
CA LYS A 113 8.64 -17.09 6.78
C LYS A 113 8.32 -17.82 8.08
N ASP A 114 9.16 -17.69 9.09
CA ASP A 114 8.95 -18.24 10.43
C ASP A 114 8.12 -17.33 11.34
N GLY A 115 7.53 -16.27 10.79
CA GLY A 115 6.70 -15.32 11.54
C GLY A 115 7.47 -14.32 12.41
N SER A 116 8.79 -14.18 12.24
CA SER A 116 9.58 -13.21 13.01
C SER A 116 9.39 -11.79 12.46
N PRO A 117 8.86 -10.83 13.24
CA PRO A 117 8.66 -9.45 12.80
C PRO A 117 9.87 -8.57 13.10
N PHE A 118 10.20 -7.68 12.17
CA PHE A 118 11.24 -6.66 12.32
C PHE A 118 10.67 -5.31 11.88
N LEU A 119 10.72 -4.32 12.76
CA LEU A 119 10.37 -2.94 12.40
C LEU A 119 11.43 -2.41 11.43
N MET A 120 10.99 -1.95 10.27
CA MET A 120 11.86 -1.44 9.22
C MET A 120 11.99 0.09 9.31
N GLU A 121 10.87 0.78 9.19
CA GLU A 121 10.85 2.25 9.24
C GLU A 121 9.47 2.79 9.63
N VAL A 122 9.39 4.10 9.86
CA VAL A 122 8.15 4.84 10.08
C VAL A 122 8.02 5.94 9.04
N ASN A 123 6.98 5.87 8.23
CA ASN A 123 6.62 6.94 7.30
C ASN A 123 5.68 7.92 7.99
N THR A 124 6.19 9.12 8.27
CA THR A 124 5.46 10.19 8.99
C THR A 124 4.58 11.02 8.05
N ARG A 125 3.81 10.36 7.21
CA ARG A 125 2.92 10.93 6.19
C ARG A 125 1.84 9.94 5.81
N ILE A 126 0.80 10.45 5.14
CA ILE A 126 -0.16 9.59 4.43
C ILE A 126 0.56 8.82 3.31
N GLN A 127 0.15 7.59 3.07
CA GLN A 127 0.65 6.77 1.96
C GLN A 127 -0.44 6.59 0.91
N VAL A 128 -0.02 6.20 -0.31
CA VAL A 128 -0.91 6.01 -1.47
C VAL A 128 -1.98 4.96 -1.14
N GLU A 129 -1.59 3.88 -0.51
CA GLU A 129 -2.39 2.70 -0.13
C GLU A 129 -3.28 2.89 1.11
N ASN A 130 -3.43 4.13 1.61
CA ASN A 130 -4.32 4.39 2.76
C ASN A 130 -5.77 3.94 2.50
N GLY A 131 -6.20 4.00 1.25
CA GLY A 131 -7.55 3.67 0.84
C GLY A 131 -7.96 2.24 1.11
N VAL A 132 -7.03 1.28 1.05
CA VAL A 132 -7.35 -0.12 1.34
C VAL A 132 -7.59 -0.36 2.84
N SER A 133 -6.85 0.33 3.71
CA SER A 133 -7.13 0.33 5.16
C SER A 133 -8.48 0.99 5.47
N ALA A 134 -8.76 2.15 4.86
CA ALA A 134 -10.04 2.85 5.02
C ALA A 134 -11.21 1.95 4.58
N ARG A 135 -11.04 1.18 3.51
CA ARG A 135 -12.11 0.35 2.93
C ARG A 135 -12.61 -0.76 3.85
N ILE A 136 -11.74 -1.32 4.66
CA ILE A 136 -12.09 -2.41 5.60
C ILE A 136 -12.42 -1.90 7.00
N SER A 137 -12.21 -0.61 7.29
CA SER A 137 -12.35 -0.04 8.62
C SER A 137 -13.69 0.67 8.81
N LYS A 138 -14.28 0.53 9.99
CA LYS A 138 -15.48 1.24 10.43
C LYS A 138 -15.23 1.88 11.78
N VAL A 139 -15.74 3.08 12.00
CA VAL A 139 -15.75 3.74 13.30
C VAL A 139 -17.18 3.80 13.81
N LYS A 140 -17.39 3.32 15.05
CA LYS A 140 -18.71 3.29 15.70
C LYS A 140 -19.35 4.68 15.70
N GLY A 141 -20.56 4.77 15.17
CA GLY A 141 -21.33 6.01 15.06
C GLY A 141 -20.94 6.93 13.90
N GLN A 142 -19.85 6.65 13.19
CA GLN A 142 -19.42 7.42 12.01
C GLN A 142 -19.56 6.60 10.70
N GLY A 143 -19.43 5.26 10.77
CA GLY A 143 -19.45 4.39 9.60
C GLY A 143 -18.10 4.29 8.91
N ASP A 144 -18.09 4.52 7.58
CA ASP A 144 -16.89 4.43 6.75
C ASP A 144 -15.84 5.47 7.14
N VAL A 145 -14.58 5.06 7.08
CA VAL A 145 -13.43 5.89 7.44
C VAL A 145 -12.86 6.61 6.22
N ASP A 146 -12.54 7.88 6.39
CA ASP A 146 -11.70 8.64 5.46
C ASP A 146 -10.44 9.13 6.20
N ILE A 147 -9.33 8.41 6.02
CA ILE A 147 -8.06 8.70 6.71
C ILE A 147 -7.51 10.08 6.30
N ILE A 148 -7.78 10.53 5.08
CA ILE A 148 -7.35 11.86 4.62
C ILE A 148 -8.16 12.95 5.32
N ALA A 149 -9.47 12.76 5.46
CA ALA A 149 -10.31 13.67 6.23
C ALA A 149 -9.87 13.73 7.71
N GLU A 150 -9.56 12.58 8.33
CA GLU A 150 -9.02 12.53 9.69
C GLU A 150 -7.68 13.29 9.78
N GLN A 151 -6.79 13.12 8.81
CA GLN A 151 -5.53 13.86 8.75
C GLN A 151 -5.75 15.38 8.76
N ILE A 152 -6.71 15.87 7.98
CA ILE A 152 -7.04 17.28 7.87
C ILE A 152 -7.64 17.79 9.19
N ARG A 153 -8.60 17.07 9.77
CA ARG A 153 -9.23 17.42 11.06
C ARG A 153 -8.22 17.54 12.19
N ILE A 154 -7.32 16.55 12.30
CA ILE A 154 -6.22 16.57 13.28
C ILE A 154 -5.30 17.77 13.02
N GLY A 155 -4.96 18.03 11.75
CA GLY A 155 -4.18 19.19 11.33
C GLY A 155 -4.81 20.53 11.77
N LEU A 156 -6.12 20.61 11.79
CA LEU A 156 -6.89 21.76 12.30
C LEU A 156 -6.96 21.80 13.84
N GLY A 157 -6.46 20.77 14.53
CA GLY A 157 -6.42 20.71 16.00
C GLY A 157 -7.61 19.99 16.62
N GLU A 158 -8.44 19.31 15.82
CA GLU A 158 -9.54 18.50 16.34
C GLU A 158 -9.01 17.21 16.98
N PRO A 159 -9.60 16.75 18.11
CA PRO A 159 -9.29 15.42 18.66
C PRO A 159 -9.92 14.33 17.80
N LEU A 160 -9.39 13.10 17.88
CA LEU A 160 -9.95 11.93 17.20
C LEU A 160 -11.43 11.69 17.54
N GLY A 161 -11.81 11.86 18.81
CA GLY A 161 -13.18 11.69 19.26
C GLY A 161 -13.63 10.23 19.43
N TYR A 162 -12.74 9.25 19.19
CA TYR A 162 -12.96 7.79 19.34
C TYR A 162 -11.66 7.12 19.80
N THR A 163 -11.78 5.86 20.22
CA THR A 163 -10.66 5.02 20.68
C THR A 163 -10.52 3.78 19.80
N GLN A 164 -9.52 2.94 20.07
CA GLN A 164 -9.31 1.71 19.31
C GLN A 164 -10.50 0.75 19.42
N GLU A 165 -11.20 0.71 20.56
CA GLU A 165 -12.36 -0.14 20.80
C GLU A 165 -13.59 0.25 19.95
N ASP A 166 -13.59 1.46 19.39
CA ASP A 166 -14.65 1.94 18.50
C ASP A 166 -14.39 1.58 17.04
N ILE A 167 -13.22 1.01 16.72
CA ILE A 167 -12.82 0.63 15.36
C ILE A 167 -13.04 -0.85 15.14
N THR A 168 -13.77 -1.19 14.09
CA THR A 168 -13.97 -2.57 13.62
C THR A 168 -13.46 -2.74 12.20
N PHE A 169 -13.15 -3.99 11.83
CA PHE A 169 -12.65 -4.33 10.50
C PHE A 169 -13.58 -5.35 9.85
N GLU A 170 -13.91 -5.14 8.57
CA GLU A 170 -14.85 -5.96 7.83
C GLU A 170 -14.32 -6.34 6.45
N GLY A 171 -14.26 -7.64 6.18
CA GLY A 171 -13.86 -8.19 4.90
C GLY A 171 -12.39 -8.01 4.57
N VAL A 172 -12.09 -8.08 3.28
CA VAL A 172 -10.74 -7.96 2.71
C VAL A 172 -10.75 -6.89 1.62
N GLY A 173 -9.77 -5.98 1.68
CA GLY A 173 -9.52 -4.98 0.65
C GLY A 173 -8.29 -5.34 -0.18
N ILE A 174 -8.36 -5.16 -1.50
CA ILE A 174 -7.22 -5.26 -2.41
C ILE A 174 -7.13 -3.94 -3.17
N GLU A 175 -5.94 -3.32 -3.17
CA GLU A 175 -5.64 -2.18 -4.02
C GLU A 175 -4.75 -2.61 -5.17
N TYR A 176 -5.14 -2.27 -6.39
CA TYR A 176 -4.31 -2.38 -7.58
C TYR A 176 -3.83 -0.99 -8.00
N ARG A 177 -2.53 -0.83 -8.16
CA ARG A 177 -1.97 0.36 -8.82
C ARG A 177 -1.91 0.12 -10.32
N LEU A 178 -2.75 0.84 -11.06
CA LEU A 178 -2.70 0.85 -12.53
C LEU A 178 -1.62 1.82 -12.98
N ILE A 179 -0.60 1.30 -13.67
CA ILE A 179 0.58 2.08 -14.04
C ILE A 179 0.90 1.87 -15.51
N ALA A 180 1.21 2.96 -16.21
CA ALA A 180 1.75 2.92 -17.55
C ALA A 180 3.25 2.56 -17.49
N GLU A 181 3.56 1.27 -17.59
CA GLU A 181 4.92 0.73 -17.50
C GLU A 181 5.03 -0.59 -18.26
N ASP A 182 6.24 -0.98 -18.61
CA ASP A 182 6.54 -2.26 -19.27
C ASP A 182 7.12 -3.26 -18.26
N PRO A 183 6.31 -4.21 -17.72
CA PRO A 183 6.79 -5.21 -16.77
C PRO A 183 7.88 -6.14 -17.35
N ASP A 184 7.86 -6.39 -18.65
CA ASP A 184 8.84 -7.24 -19.33
C ASP A 184 10.20 -6.53 -19.51
N ASN A 185 10.20 -5.20 -19.43
CA ASN A 185 11.39 -4.36 -19.48
C ASN A 185 11.65 -3.66 -18.13
N ARG A 186 11.74 -4.45 -17.04
CA ARG A 186 12.06 -3.99 -15.69
C ARG A 186 11.14 -2.88 -15.16
N PHE A 187 9.87 -2.89 -15.54
CA PHE A 187 8.89 -1.88 -15.18
C PHE A 187 9.31 -0.46 -15.60
N THR A 188 9.95 -0.34 -16.77
CA THR A 188 10.29 0.97 -17.33
C THR A 188 9.01 1.76 -17.59
N PRO A 189 8.92 3.02 -17.14
CA PRO A 189 7.78 3.88 -17.41
C PRO A 189 7.48 3.97 -18.91
N TRP A 190 6.21 3.86 -19.25
CA TRP A 190 5.72 4.08 -20.60
C TRP A 190 5.12 5.48 -20.70
N VAL A 191 5.43 6.19 -21.78
CA VAL A 191 4.97 7.55 -22.06
C VAL A 191 4.29 7.56 -23.41
N GLY A 192 3.14 8.20 -23.50
CA GLY A 192 2.33 8.32 -24.71
C GLY A 192 0.92 8.79 -24.41
N ARG A 193 0.03 8.63 -25.37
CA ARG A 193 -1.36 9.03 -25.25
C ARG A 193 -2.25 7.85 -24.85
N ILE A 194 -3.09 8.07 -23.87
CA ILE A 194 -4.22 7.18 -23.53
C ILE A 194 -5.42 7.66 -24.37
N ASP A 195 -5.98 6.75 -25.17
CA ASP A 195 -7.11 7.03 -26.07
C ASP A 195 -8.44 6.61 -25.48
N ALA A 196 -8.42 5.57 -24.61
CA ALA A 196 -9.60 5.11 -23.89
C ALA A 196 -9.19 4.60 -22.49
N PHE A 197 -9.93 5.07 -21.49
CA PHE A 197 -9.78 4.60 -20.11
C PHE A 197 -11.16 4.53 -19.46
N GLY A 198 -11.54 3.36 -18.96
CA GLY A 198 -12.85 3.17 -18.37
C GLY A 198 -13.00 1.83 -17.64
N TRP A 199 -14.00 1.77 -16.76
CA TRP A 199 -14.35 0.60 -15.97
C TRP A 199 -15.84 0.62 -15.62
N PRO A 200 -16.49 -0.55 -15.40
CA PRO A 200 -17.87 -0.60 -14.95
C PRO A 200 -17.97 -0.17 -13.48
N SER A 201 -19.11 0.39 -13.11
CA SER A 201 -19.39 0.76 -11.72
C SER A 201 -19.86 -0.47 -10.95
N HIS A 202 -19.17 -0.77 -9.84
CA HIS A 202 -19.54 -1.82 -8.89
C HIS A 202 -19.56 -1.29 -7.45
N PRO A 203 -20.49 -1.73 -6.57
CA PRO A 203 -20.54 -1.30 -5.17
C PRO A 203 -19.28 -1.68 -4.37
N TRP A 204 -18.60 -2.72 -4.81
CA TRP A 204 -17.37 -3.23 -4.19
C TRP A 204 -16.09 -2.61 -4.75
N LEU A 205 -16.17 -1.76 -5.78
CA LEU A 205 -15.04 -1.08 -6.43
C LEU A 205 -15.07 0.42 -6.11
N LYS A 206 -13.92 0.93 -5.66
CA LYS A 206 -13.66 2.37 -5.57
C LYS A 206 -12.45 2.72 -6.41
N MET A 207 -12.64 3.65 -7.34
CA MET A 207 -11.56 4.13 -8.22
C MET A 207 -11.11 5.51 -7.81
N HIS A 208 -9.79 5.71 -7.82
CA HIS A 208 -9.17 7.02 -7.71
C HIS A 208 -8.27 7.23 -8.92
N THR A 209 -8.56 8.22 -9.74
CA THR A 209 -7.77 8.55 -10.93
C THR A 209 -7.82 10.04 -11.23
N HIS A 210 -6.78 10.52 -11.88
CA HIS A 210 -6.71 11.85 -12.49
C HIS A 210 -6.82 11.79 -14.01
N VAL A 211 -6.82 10.56 -14.58
CA VAL A 211 -6.94 10.36 -16.02
C VAL A 211 -8.40 10.52 -16.42
N PRO A 212 -8.74 11.39 -17.37
CA PRO A 212 -10.10 11.55 -17.88
C PRO A 212 -10.61 10.26 -18.52
N THR A 213 -11.93 10.05 -18.48
CA THR A 213 -12.60 8.90 -19.10
C THR A 213 -13.33 9.24 -20.39
N ASP A 214 -13.48 10.52 -20.70
CA ASP A 214 -14.25 11.08 -21.81
C ASP A 214 -13.41 11.80 -22.85
N GLU A 215 -12.12 11.95 -22.64
CA GLU A 215 -11.15 12.52 -23.56
C GLU A 215 -9.80 11.79 -23.51
N SER A 216 -8.97 11.98 -24.54
CA SER A 216 -7.62 11.43 -24.55
C SER A 216 -6.72 12.17 -23.57
N TYR A 217 -5.73 11.45 -23.01
CA TYR A 217 -4.81 11.97 -22.01
C TYR A 217 -3.36 11.69 -22.38
N GLU A 218 -2.54 12.74 -22.47
CA GLU A 218 -1.09 12.61 -22.65
C GLU A 218 -0.44 12.40 -21.27
N ILE A 219 0.30 11.30 -21.10
CA ILE A 219 1.04 11.02 -19.87
C ILE A 219 2.22 11.97 -19.76
N PRO A 220 2.26 12.86 -18.75
CA PRO A 220 3.39 13.78 -18.58
C PRO A 220 4.65 13.05 -18.16
N THR A 221 5.80 13.47 -18.73
CA THR A 221 7.11 12.84 -18.45
C THR A 221 7.71 13.24 -17.10
N GLU A 222 7.20 14.30 -16.50
CA GLU A 222 7.71 14.92 -15.27
C GLU A 222 7.15 14.29 -13.99
N PHE A 223 6.14 13.42 -14.11
CA PHE A 223 5.45 12.81 -12.99
C PHE A 223 5.48 11.27 -13.04
N ASP A 224 5.07 10.62 -11.93
CA ASP A 224 4.92 9.18 -11.91
C ASP A 224 3.89 8.72 -12.94
N PRO A 225 4.15 7.60 -13.63
CA PRO A 225 3.24 7.04 -14.64
C PRO A 225 2.02 6.33 -14.02
N ASN A 226 1.67 6.64 -12.78
CA ASN A 226 0.53 6.09 -12.05
C ASN A 226 -0.76 6.63 -12.67
N LEU A 227 -1.64 5.76 -13.15
CA LEU A 227 -2.88 6.13 -13.82
C LEU A 227 -4.07 6.14 -12.85
N ALA A 228 -4.16 5.12 -12.00
CA ALA A 228 -5.25 4.97 -11.07
C ALA A 228 -4.93 4.03 -9.92
N LEU A 229 -5.73 4.13 -8.86
CA LEU A 229 -5.82 3.17 -7.77
C LEU A 229 -7.22 2.54 -7.81
N ALA A 230 -7.28 1.22 -7.96
CA ALA A 230 -8.51 0.45 -7.91
C ALA A 230 -8.57 -0.30 -6.58
N ILE A 231 -9.50 0.08 -5.71
CA ILE A 231 -9.69 -0.54 -4.41
C ILE A 231 -10.91 -1.45 -4.49
N ILE A 232 -10.66 -2.75 -4.36
CA ILE A 232 -11.65 -3.81 -4.42
C ILE A 232 -11.92 -4.31 -2.99
N TRP A 233 -13.18 -4.53 -2.66
CA TRP A 233 -13.59 -5.10 -1.39
C TRP A 233 -14.32 -6.44 -1.61
N GLY A 234 -14.05 -7.40 -0.73
CA GLY A 234 -14.77 -8.67 -0.63
C GLY A 234 -15.04 -9.03 0.84
N GLU A 235 -16.05 -9.87 1.08
CA GLU A 235 -16.36 -10.40 2.42
C GLU A 235 -15.22 -11.28 2.95
N ASN A 236 -14.44 -11.86 2.05
CA ASN A 236 -13.27 -12.69 2.32
C ASN A 236 -12.27 -12.56 1.17
N LEU A 237 -11.10 -13.17 1.34
CA LEU A 237 -9.98 -13.09 0.39
C LEU A 237 -10.34 -13.63 -1.01
N GLU A 238 -11.04 -14.76 -1.09
CA GLU A 238 -11.38 -15.37 -2.39
C GLU A 238 -12.35 -14.47 -3.16
N GLN A 239 -13.40 -13.95 -2.52
CA GLN A 239 -14.32 -13.02 -3.16
C GLN A 239 -13.61 -11.71 -3.59
N ALA A 240 -12.68 -11.20 -2.77
CA ALA A 240 -11.90 -10.02 -3.14
C ALA A 240 -11.03 -10.29 -4.37
N LYS A 241 -10.39 -11.48 -4.47
CA LYS A 241 -9.62 -11.89 -5.65
C LYS A 241 -10.50 -12.07 -6.89
N GLU A 242 -11.65 -12.74 -6.76
CA GLU A 242 -12.60 -12.93 -7.86
C GLU A 242 -13.06 -11.58 -8.42
N ARG A 243 -13.45 -10.64 -7.56
CA ARG A 243 -13.83 -9.28 -7.93
C ARG A 243 -12.66 -8.51 -8.54
N GLY A 244 -11.46 -8.71 -8.02
CA GLY A 244 -10.24 -8.14 -8.58
C GLY A 244 -9.96 -8.61 -10.00
N MET A 245 -10.10 -9.91 -10.26
CA MET A 245 -9.97 -10.49 -11.60
C MET A 245 -11.08 -9.98 -12.53
N GLN A 246 -12.31 -9.94 -12.05
CA GLN A 246 -13.43 -9.38 -12.80
C GLN A 246 -13.16 -7.92 -13.21
N PHE A 247 -12.71 -7.09 -12.27
CA PHE A 247 -12.34 -5.70 -12.57
C PHE A 247 -11.26 -5.61 -13.66
N LEU A 248 -10.18 -6.41 -13.54
CA LEU A 248 -9.10 -6.41 -14.52
C LEU A 248 -9.54 -6.92 -15.91
N ASP A 249 -10.58 -7.79 -15.98
CA ASP A 249 -11.15 -8.27 -17.23
C ASP A 249 -12.09 -7.24 -17.89
N GLU A 250 -12.79 -6.45 -17.08
CA GLU A 250 -13.73 -5.43 -17.54
C GLU A 250 -13.09 -4.06 -17.79
N LEU A 251 -11.80 -3.89 -17.36
CA LEU A 251 -11.06 -2.65 -17.54
C LEU A 251 -10.78 -2.36 -19.00
N THR A 252 -11.17 -1.19 -19.46
CA THR A 252 -10.73 -0.63 -20.74
C THR A 252 -9.55 0.30 -20.51
N LEU A 253 -8.42 0.00 -21.14
CA LEU A 253 -7.21 0.83 -21.09
C LEU A 253 -6.46 0.67 -22.42
N GLN A 254 -6.55 1.69 -23.27
CA GLN A 254 -5.99 1.69 -24.62
C GLN A 254 -5.23 2.99 -24.86
N GLY A 255 -4.20 2.92 -25.66
CA GLY A 255 -3.39 4.08 -26.02
C GLY A 255 -2.23 3.69 -26.92
N GLU A 256 -1.50 4.68 -27.38
CA GLU A 256 -0.35 4.48 -28.29
C GLU A 256 0.71 5.56 -28.11
N ASN A 257 1.89 5.27 -28.59
CA ASN A 257 2.95 6.24 -28.85
C ASN A 257 3.67 5.88 -30.16
N GLN A 258 4.73 6.61 -30.50
CA GLN A 258 5.51 6.35 -31.73
C GLN A 258 6.14 4.95 -31.79
N SER A 259 6.27 4.26 -30.67
CA SER A 259 6.88 2.93 -30.55
C SER A 259 5.87 1.80 -30.52
N GLY A 260 4.56 2.09 -30.50
CA GLY A 260 3.47 1.11 -30.52
C GLY A 260 2.42 1.32 -29.44
N GLU A 261 1.68 0.24 -29.15
CA GLU A 261 0.57 0.25 -28.20
C GLU A 261 1.00 0.49 -26.75
N LEU A 262 0.05 0.94 -25.95
CA LEU A 262 0.21 1.16 -24.51
C LEU A 262 0.80 -0.06 -23.81
N LYS A 263 1.85 0.18 -23.03
CA LYS A 263 2.37 -0.76 -22.05
C LYS A 263 1.82 -0.43 -20.68
N SER A 264 1.23 -1.40 -20.01
CA SER A 264 0.71 -1.26 -18.64
C SER A 264 1.00 -2.50 -17.81
N ASN A 265 0.91 -2.34 -16.50
CA ASN A 265 1.12 -3.44 -15.56
C ASN A 265 -0.12 -4.33 -15.35
N VAL A 266 -1.20 -4.17 -16.09
CA VAL A 266 -2.46 -4.92 -15.92
C VAL A 266 -2.23 -6.43 -15.97
N ASN A 267 -1.44 -6.94 -16.91
CA ASN A 267 -1.12 -8.36 -16.99
C ASN A 267 -0.30 -8.85 -15.79
N PHE A 268 0.59 -8.03 -15.26
CA PHE A 268 1.32 -8.33 -14.03
C PHE A 268 0.37 -8.42 -12.82
N LEU A 269 -0.57 -7.49 -12.68
CA LEU A 269 -1.59 -7.51 -11.61
C LEU A 269 -2.41 -8.79 -11.69
N ARG A 270 -2.91 -9.14 -12.88
CA ARG A 270 -3.66 -10.37 -13.15
C ARG A 270 -2.89 -11.63 -12.75
N ALA A 271 -1.65 -11.76 -13.20
CA ALA A 271 -0.80 -12.91 -12.92
C ALA A 271 -0.46 -13.07 -11.42
N ASN A 272 -0.48 -11.99 -10.64
CA ASN A 272 -0.11 -12.00 -9.23
C ASN A 272 -1.30 -12.01 -8.26
N THR A 273 -2.54 -11.79 -8.73
CA THR A 273 -3.74 -11.81 -7.87
C THR A 273 -3.89 -13.14 -7.12
N GLY A 274 -3.60 -14.27 -7.76
CA GLY A 274 -3.63 -15.59 -7.11
C GLY A 274 -2.58 -15.80 -6.00
N ARG A 275 -1.51 -14.98 -5.97
CA ARG A 275 -0.39 -15.07 -5.02
C ARG A 275 -0.55 -14.16 -3.80
N ILE A 276 -1.61 -13.35 -3.76
CA ILE A 276 -1.91 -12.43 -2.65
C ILE A 276 -1.84 -13.17 -1.32
N LEU A 277 -1.15 -12.59 -0.33
CA LEU A 277 -0.91 -13.06 1.05
C LEU A 277 -0.11 -14.38 1.17
N ARG A 278 0.48 -14.88 0.10
CA ARG A 278 1.37 -16.05 0.13
C ARG A 278 2.84 -15.62 0.24
N PHE A 279 3.65 -16.48 0.86
CA PHE A 279 5.11 -16.31 0.90
C PHE A 279 5.78 -16.76 -0.40
#